data_d4bac7ebc3652d850304583953333a0e
#
_entry.id   d4bac7ebc3652d850304583953333a0e
#
_cell.length_a   1.000
_cell.length_b   1.000
_cell.length_c   1.000
_cell.angle_alpha   90.00
_cell.angle_beta   90.00
_cell.angle_gamma   90.00
#
_symmetry.space_group_name_H-M   'P 1'
#
loop_
_entity.id
_entity.type
_entity.pdbx_description
1 polymer ?
#
loop_
_entity_poly.entity_id
_entity_poly.type
_entity_poly.pdbx_seq_one_letter_code
_entity_poly.pdbx_strand_id
1 'polypeptide(L)' 'MPVTDVKKYDINRRIYLPKWVEEELGINPGESYVTFVRNGEDVVIKRVNISIA' A
#
# COMPACT_ATOMS: atom_id res chain seq x y z
N MET A 1 -0.40 -10.23 -18.17
CA MET A 1 -1.18 -10.88 -17.10
C MET A 1 -1.14 -10.05 -15.84
N PRO A 2 -2.28 -9.83 -15.20
CA PRO A 2 -2.25 -9.12 -13.94
C PRO A 2 -1.58 -9.96 -12.86
N VAL A 3 -0.80 -9.30 -12.01
CA VAL A 3 -0.21 -9.95 -10.85
C VAL A 3 -1.23 -9.87 -9.73
N THR A 4 -1.55 -11.02 -9.17
CA THR A 4 -2.55 -11.11 -8.10
C THR A 4 -1.95 -11.80 -6.89
N ASP A 5 -2.00 -11.13 -5.76
CA ASP A 5 -1.60 -11.69 -4.48
C ASP A 5 -2.77 -11.66 -3.53
N VAL A 6 -2.94 -12.77 -2.81
CA VAL A 6 -3.95 -12.85 -1.76
C VAL A 6 -3.22 -12.82 -0.43
N LYS A 7 -3.54 -11.85 0.40
CA LYS A 7 -2.94 -11.72 1.72
C LYS A 7 -4.02 -11.80 2.79
N LYS A 8 -3.68 -12.43 3.89
CA LYS A 8 -4.61 -12.51 5.00
C LYS A 8 -4.58 -11.21 5.80
N TYR A 9 -5.76 -10.70 6.09
CA TYR A 9 -5.91 -9.58 6.99
C TYR A 9 -5.95 -10.16 8.41
N ASP A 10 -4.91 -9.92 9.20
CA ASP A 10 -4.76 -10.59 10.48
C ASP A 10 -5.60 -9.92 11.59
N ILE A 11 -5.64 -10.59 12.74
CA ILE A 11 -6.43 -10.11 13.86
C ILE A 11 -5.92 -8.79 14.42
N ASN A 12 -4.67 -8.46 14.15
CA ASN A 12 -4.06 -7.20 14.58
C ASN A 12 -4.26 -6.08 13.55
N ARG A 13 -5.09 -6.32 12.54
CA ARG A 13 -5.43 -5.36 11.49
C ARG A 13 -4.23 -5.01 10.61
N ARG A 14 -3.37 -5.99 10.36
CA ARG A 14 -2.18 -5.77 9.54
C ARG A 14 -2.17 -6.72 8.36
N ILE A 15 -1.60 -6.23 7.26
CA ILE A 15 -1.31 -7.04 6.10
C ILE A 15 0.11 -6.73 5.66
N TYR A 16 0.74 -7.71 5.02
CA TYR A 16 2.03 -7.50 4.40
C TYR A 16 1.81 -7.09 2.95
N LEU A 17 2.41 -5.99 2.54
CA LEU A 17 2.37 -5.59 1.16
C LEU A 17 3.34 -6.45 0.37
N PRO A 18 2.93 -6.98 -0.79
CA PRO A 18 3.86 -7.67 -1.66
C PRO A 18 4.98 -6.72 -2.09
N LYS A 19 6.17 -7.28 -2.28
CA LYS A 19 7.32 -6.46 -2.65
C LYS A 19 7.09 -5.71 -3.96
N TRP A 20 6.38 -6.32 -4.91
CA TRP A 20 6.13 -5.65 -6.18
C TRP A 20 5.26 -4.40 -6.02
N VAL A 21 4.38 -4.38 -5.00
CA VAL A 21 3.58 -3.19 -4.70
C VAL A 21 4.48 -2.06 -4.20
N GLU A 22 5.44 -2.39 -3.35
CA GLU A 22 6.40 -1.40 -2.86
C GLU A 22 7.20 -0.81 -4.02
N GLU A 23 7.62 -1.65 -4.95
CA GLU A 23 8.38 -1.22 -6.12
C GLU A 23 7.55 -0.32 -7.03
N GLU A 24 6.29 -0.70 -7.28
CA GLU A 24 5.39 0.09 -8.12
C GLU A 24 5.09 1.46 -7.52
N LEU A 25 4.91 1.52 -6.21
CA LEU A 25 4.63 2.77 -5.53
C LEU A 25 5.88 3.57 -5.22
N GLY A 26 7.05 2.95 -5.28
CA GLY A 26 8.29 3.60 -4.90
C GLY A 26 8.36 3.90 -3.42
N ILE A 27 7.89 2.97 -2.60
CA ILE A 27 7.86 3.14 -1.14
C ILE A 27 8.85 2.20 -0.47
N ASN A 28 9.32 2.60 0.70
CA ASN A 28 10.26 1.82 1.50
C ASN A 28 9.71 1.65 2.91
N PRO A 29 9.85 0.44 3.48
CA PRO A 29 9.37 0.20 4.85
C PRO A 29 10.04 1.14 5.85
N GLY A 30 9.24 1.69 6.74
CA GLY A 30 9.75 2.54 7.79
C GLY A 30 10.05 3.98 7.38
N GLU A 31 10.04 4.28 6.08
CA GLU A 31 10.43 5.60 5.59
C GLU A 31 9.32 6.31 4.83
N SER A 32 8.40 5.55 4.28
CA SER A 32 7.38 6.10 3.38
C SER A 32 6.03 6.17 4.04
N TYR A 33 5.17 6.99 3.46
CA TYR A 33 3.78 7.13 3.91
C TYR A 33 2.85 6.79 2.77
N VAL A 34 1.70 6.24 3.11
CA VAL A 34 0.69 5.89 2.13
C VAL A 34 -0.65 6.43 2.58
N THR A 35 -1.53 6.62 1.62
CA THR A 35 -2.90 7.00 1.88
C THR A 35 -3.84 6.04 1.17
N PHE A 36 -5.05 5.98 1.67
CA PHE A 36 -6.09 5.14 1.09
C PHE A 36 -7.16 6.05 0.49
N VAL A 37 -7.53 5.77 -0.75
CA VAL A 37 -8.47 6.59 -1.49
C VAL A 37 -9.61 5.70 -1.94
N ARG A 38 -10.84 6.17 -1.70
CA ARG A 38 -12.02 5.47 -2.20
C ARG A 38 -12.18 5.75 -3.68
N ASN A 39 -12.36 4.70 -4.45
CA ASN A 39 -12.56 4.80 -5.89
C ASN A 39 -13.73 3.90 -6.26
N GLY A 40 -14.94 4.46 -6.27
CA GLY A 40 -16.14 3.70 -6.50
C GLY A 40 -16.36 2.68 -5.40
N GLU A 41 -16.36 1.39 -5.75
CA GLU A 41 -16.49 0.30 -4.78
C GLU A 41 -15.15 -0.15 -4.24
N ASP A 42 -14.08 0.38 -4.79
CA ASP A 42 -12.73 -0.04 -4.43
C ASP A 42 -12.08 0.97 -3.50
N VAL A 43 -11.03 0.49 -2.82
CA VAL A 43 -10.13 1.35 -2.06
C VAL A 43 -8.75 1.17 -2.64
N VAL A 44 -8.10 2.27 -2.96
CA VAL A 44 -6.79 2.28 -3.60
C VAL A 44 -5.76 2.83 -2.63
N ILE A 45 -4.59 2.19 -2.62
CA ILE A 45 -3.47 2.66 -1.82
C ILE A 45 -2.55 3.50 -2.71
N LYS A 46 -2.12 4.64 -2.20
CA LYS A 46 -1.24 5.55 -2.94
C LYS A 46 -0.11 6.03 -2.04
N ARG A 47 1.03 6.31 -2.66
CA ARG A 47 2.15 6.92 -1.96
C ARG A 47 1.83 8.39 -1.66
N VAL A 48 2.23 8.82 -0.49
CA VAL A 48 2.11 10.23 -0.08
C VAL A 48 3.50 10.78 0.16
N ASN A 49 3.78 11.93 -0.43
CA ASN A 49 5.00 12.66 -0.15
C ASN A 49 4.70 13.65 0.98
N ILE A 50 5.26 13.37 2.14
CA ILE A 50 5.11 14.27 3.27
C ILE A 50 6.42 15.02 3.40
N SER A 51 6.33 16.34 3.25
CA SER A 51 7.48 17.20 3.41
C SER A 51 7.43 17.74 4.83
N ILE A 52 8.42 17.34 5.62
CA ILE A 52 8.58 17.86 6.97
C ILE A 52 9.62 18.96 6.88
N ALA A 53 9.16 20.16 6.94
CA ALA A 53 10.07 21.31 6.90
C ALA A 53 10.70 21.53 8.26
#